data_523fb9327040388e4807f79274f8169c
#
_entry.id   523fb9327040388e4807f79274f8169c
#
_cell.length_a   1.000
_cell.length_b   1.000
_cell.length_c   1.000
_cell.angle_alpha   90.00
_cell.angle_beta   90.00
_cell.angle_gamma   90.00
#
_symmetry.space_group_name_H-M   'P 1'
#
loop_
_entity.id
_entity.type
_entity.pdbx_description
1 polymer ?
#
loop_
_entity_poly.entity_id
_entity_poly.type
_entity_poly.pdbx_seq_one_letter_code
_entity_poly.pdbx_strand_id
1 'polypeptide(L)'
;MIPTISRICHHGTDKLASKLRKKRFAAGAISFERPEMKVLVDEKGKPVDVYQKTSFEANWLIEEFMLLANKGVAEFVAKECKKTFVYRVHDEPDQEKLGSLRNFAGNFGFKMGPTGNGKEISKSLNALFDESRESPAFGAIELLSLRTMAKARYDVENIGHYGLAFPYYTHFTSPIRRYPDMMVHRLLARYLSGRDSASKDAYAALCKHCSEREVIAADAERASIKYKLVEFMQDKVGYEFEGHISGLTEWGMYVEIEPTKIEGMVALRDISGDFYEFDADNYRLVGRRGGIVYQLGDPVRIRVKKTNLEQMLLDYELIESGNEKRLPASERPSSAGSSSRPSSSRPSSSRKPSSAKVSSRKPSRKTKKEKR
;
A
#
# COMPACT_ATOMS: atom_id res chain seq x y z
N MET A 1 -34.56 -34.48 3.28
CA MET A 1 -35.03 -33.78 2.04
C MET A 1 -34.44 -32.36 1.83
N ILE A 2 -33.97 -31.69 2.89
CA ILE A 2 -33.34 -30.34 2.85
C ILE A 2 -31.91 -30.32 2.22
N PRO A 3 -31.07 -31.39 2.35
CA PRO A 3 -29.72 -31.34 1.79
C PRO A 3 -29.62 -31.24 0.27
N THR A 4 -30.61 -31.77 -0.45
CA THR A 4 -30.56 -31.85 -1.94
C THR A 4 -30.89 -30.52 -2.60
N ILE A 5 -31.85 -29.75 -2.06
CA ILE A 5 -32.22 -28.42 -2.57
C ILE A 5 -31.08 -27.42 -2.30
N SER A 6 -30.46 -27.48 -1.12
CA SER A 6 -29.29 -26.67 -0.79
C SER A 6 -28.13 -26.91 -1.78
N ARG A 7 -27.77 -28.17 -2.09
CA ARG A 7 -26.74 -28.51 -3.08
C ARG A 7 -27.04 -28.00 -4.48
N ILE A 8 -28.27 -28.11 -4.95
CA ILE A 8 -28.66 -27.66 -6.30
C ILE A 8 -28.62 -26.13 -6.39
N CYS A 9 -29.09 -25.42 -5.36
CA CYS A 9 -29.01 -23.97 -5.32
C CYS A 9 -27.54 -23.47 -5.27
N HIS A 10 -26.69 -24.09 -4.45
CA HIS A 10 -25.28 -23.75 -4.40
C HIS A 10 -24.60 -23.95 -5.77
N HIS A 11 -24.82 -25.09 -6.41
CA HIS A 11 -24.18 -25.37 -7.72
C HIS A 11 -24.60 -24.41 -8.83
N GLY A 12 -25.85 -23.91 -8.83
CA GLY A 12 -26.32 -22.91 -9.78
C GLY A 12 -25.74 -21.52 -9.52
N THR A 13 -25.67 -21.11 -8.26
CA THR A 13 -25.13 -19.81 -7.83
C THR A 13 -23.61 -19.75 -8.02
N ASP A 14 -22.87 -20.83 -7.75
CA ASP A 14 -21.43 -20.93 -7.98
C ASP A 14 -21.07 -20.75 -9.47
N LYS A 15 -21.84 -21.41 -10.35
CA LYS A 15 -21.68 -21.22 -11.81
C LYS A 15 -21.93 -19.77 -12.25
N LEU A 16 -22.93 -19.10 -11.66
CA LEU A 16 -23.21 -17.71 -11.96
C LEU A 16 -22.09 -16.81 -11.44
N ALA A 17 -21.65 -16.99 -10.19
CA ALA A 17 -20.54 -16.23 -9.62
C ALA A 17 -19.26 -16.39 -10.44
N SER A 18 -18.92 -17.63 -10.85
CA SER A 18 -17.79 -17.90 -11.73
C SER A 18 -17.89 -17.18 -13.08
N LYS A 19 -19.09 -17.11 -13.68
CA LYS A 19 -19.32 -16.35 -14.92
C LYS A 19 -19.16 -14.84 -14.69
N LEU A 20 -19.67 -14.30 -13.58
CA LEU A 20 -19.53 -12.88 -13.23
C LEU A 20 -18.05 -12.53 -13.03
N ARG A 21 -17.31 -13.35 -12.28
CA ARG A 21 -15.88 -13.19 -12.04
C ARG A 21 -15.08 -13.20 -13.36
N LYS A 22 -15.29 -14.20 -14.22
CA LYS A 22 -14.66 -14.28 -15.54
C LYS A 22 -14.95 -13.06 -16.41
N LYS A 23 -16.21 -12.57 -16.41
CA LYS A 23 -16.61 -11.36 -17.15
C LYS A 23 -15.91 -10.12 -16.60
N ARG A 24 -15.74 -9.99 -15.28
CA ARG A 24 -15.06 -8.87 -14.63
C ARG A 24 -13.58 -8.82 -15.00
N PHE A 25 -12.86 -9.94 -14.92
CA PHE A 25 -11.46 -10.00 -15.33
C PHE A 25 -11.26 -9.78 -16.83
N ALA A 26 -12.14 -10.32 -17.68
CA ALA A 26 -12.12 -10.06 -19.11
C ALA A 26 -12.38 -8.57 -19.45
N ALA A 27 -13.11 -7.85 -18.58
CA ALA A 27 -13.30 -6.40 -18.70
C ALA A 27 -12.10 -5.56 -18.23
N GLY A 28 -11.07 -6.19 -17.61
CA GLY A 28 -9.86 -5.54 -17.16
C GLY A 28 -9.78 -5.30 -15.64
N ALA A 29 -10.55 -6.02 -14.82
CA ALA A 29 -10.33 -6.00 -13.37
C ALA A 29 -8.94 -6.54 -13.05
N ILE A 30 -8.28 -5.93 -12.05
CA ILE A 30 -6.94 -6.32 -11.62
C ILE A 30 -7.06 -7.28 -10.43
N SER A 31 -6.31 -8.38 -10.47
CA SER A 31 -6.24 -9.35 -9.38
C SER A 31 -4.93 -9.23 -8.65
N PHE A 32 -4.98 -8.81 -7.40
CA PHE A 32 -3.85 -8.90 -6.47
C PHE A 32 -4.05 -10.14 -5.59
N GLU A 33 -3.06 -11.02 -5.55
CA GLU A 33 -3.12 -12.30 -4.83
C GLU A 33 -2.38 -12.25 -3.49
N ARG A 34 -2.48 -11.12 -2.77
CA ARG A 34 -1.80 -10.99 -1.48
C ARG A 34 -2.49 -11.82 -0.41
N PRO A 35 -1.76 -12.69 0.27
CA PRO A 35 -2.30 -13.46 1.38
C PRO A 35 -2.70 -12.54 2.54
N GLU A 36 -3.90 -12.71 3.06
CA GLU A 36 -4.34 -12.05 4.28
C GLU A 36 -3.87 -12.86 5.49
N MET A 37 -2.89 -12.34 6.24
CA MET A 37 -2.41 -12.99 7.45
C MET A 37 -3.36 -12.70 8.61
N LYS A 38 -3.67 -13.74 9.39
CA LYS A 38 -4.50 -13.66 10.59
C LYS A 38 -3.71 -14.12 11.80
N VAL A 39 -3.89 -13.43 12.91
CA VAL A 39 -3.32 -13.78 14.21
C VAL A 39 -4.37 -14.50 15.03
N LEU A 40 -4.05 -15.73 15.44
CA LEU A 40 -4.85 -16.46 16.41
C LEU A 40 -4.44 -16.02 17.82
N VAL A 41 -5.41 -15.65 18.64
CA VAL A 41 -5.16 -15.23 20.02
C VAL A 41 -5.87 -16.18 20.99
N ASP A 42 -5.29 -16.34 22.18
CA ASP A 42 -5.92 -17.08 23.29
C ASP A 42 -7.03 -16.27 23.98
N GLU A 43 -7.65 -16.84 25.01
CA GLU A 43 -8.70 -16.18 25.79
C GLU A 43 -8.23 -14.88 26.49
N LYS A 44 -6.93 -14.71 26.69
CA LYS A 44 -6.32 -13.51 27.28
C LYS A 44 -5.89 -12.49 26.22
N GLY A 45 -6.11 -12.80 24.93
CA GLY A 45 -5.72 -11.96 23.81
C GLY A 45 -4.23 -12.04 23.46
N LYS A 46 -3.46 -13.00 24.01
CA LYS A 46 -2.07 -13.25 23.63
C LYS A 46 -2.02 -14.00 22.29
N PRO A 47 -1.16 -13.59 21.33
CA PRO A 47 -1.01 -14.30 20.06
C PRO A 47 -0.37 -15.67 20.28
N VAL A 48 -1.01 -16.71 19.72
CA VAL A 48 -0.54 -18.11 19.79
C VAL A 48 -0.10 -18.65 18.44
N ASP A 49 -0.67 -18.14 17.34
CA ASP A 49 -0.31 -18.55 16.00
C ASP A 49 -0.58 -17.48 14.95
N VAL A 50 0.10 -17.56 13.81
CA VAL A 50 -0.10 -16.70 12.64
C VAL A 50 -0.29 -17.59 11.42
N TYR A 51 -1.43 -17.45 10.76
CA TYR A 51 -1.79 -18.28 9.62
C TYR A 51 -2.30 -17.45 8.44
N GLN A 52 -2.12 -17.98 7.25
CA GLN A 52 -2.65 -17.38 6.02
C GLN A 52 -4.11 -17.77 5.85
N LYS A 53 -4.98 -16.77 5.72
CA LYS A 53 -6.39 -16.98 5.39
C LYS A 53 -6.51 -17.38 3.93
N THR A 54 -7.01 -18.57 3.69
CA THR A 54 -7.31 -19.07 2.35
C THR A 54 -8.71 -18.65 1.92
N SER A 55 -8.83 -18.08 0.72
CA SER A 55 -10.12 -17.79 0.10
C SER A 55 -10.62 -19.00 -0.71
N PHE A 56 -11.84 -19.43 -0.43
CA PHE A 56 -12.51 -20.56 -1.09
C PHE A 56 -13.55 -20.05 -2.10
N GLU A 57 -14.05 -20.94 -2.93
CA GLU A 57 -15.11 -20.65 -3.91
C GLU A 57 -16.35 -19.99 -3.28
N ALA A 58 -16.73 -20.41 -2.07
CA ALA A 58 -17.82 -19.79 -1.32
C ALA A 58 -17.58 -18.32 -0.99
N ASN A 59 -16.33 -17.90 -0.74
CA ASN A 59 -15.98 -16.50 -0.54
C ASN A 59 -16.15 -15.71 -1.84
N TRP A 60 -15.71 -16.26 -2.98
CA TRP A 60 -15.87 -15.63 -4.29
C TRP A 60 -17.35 -15.52 -4.70
N LEU A 61 -18.16 -16.53 -4.35
CA LEU A 61 -19.62 -16.47 -4.57
C LEU A 61 -20.21 -15.24 -3.89
N ILE A 62 -19.97 -15.07 -2.60
CA ILE A 62 -20.50 -13.93 -1.83
C ILE A 62 -19.93 -12.62 -2.39
N GLU A 63 -18.62 -12.56 -2.67
CA GLU A 63 -17.96 -11.39 -3.25
C GLU A 63 -18.65 -10.94 -4.54
N GLU A 64 -18.83 -11.83 -5.51
CA GLU A 64 -19.39 -11.47 -6.83
C GLU A 64 -20.85 -11.01 -6.72
N PHE A 65 -21.65 -11.59 -5.81
CA PHE A 65 -23.02 -11.11 -5.58
C PHE A 65 -23.05 -9.75 -4.86
N MET A 66 -22.14 -9.51 -3.92
CA MET A 66 -21.98 -8.19 -3.29
C MET A 66 -21.56 -7.14 -4.32
N LEU A 67 -20.61 -7.47 -5.20
CA LEU A 67 -20.17 -6.59 -6.31
C LEU A 67 -21.31 -6.32 -7.29
N LEU A 68 -22.10 -7.33 -7.62
CA LEU A 68 -23.26 -7.18 -8.50
C LEU A 68 -24.30 -6.22 -7.92
N ALA A 69 -24.64 -6.37 -6.64
CA ALA A 69 -25.57 -5.48 -5.95
C ALA A 69 -25.04 -4.04 -5.87
N ASN A 70 -23.78 -3.87 -5.46
CA ASN A 70 -23.13 -2.56 -5.39
C ASN A 70 -23.13 -1.84 -6.73
N LYS A 71 -22.75 -2.55 -7.81
CA LYS A 71 -22.77 -2.03 -9.17
C LYS A 71 -24.18 -1.69 -9.63
N GLY A 72 -25.15 -2.61 -9.44
CA GLY A 72 -26.53 -2.44 -9.87
C GLY A 72 -27.19 -1.21 -9.25
N VAL A 73 -26.99 -0.98 -7.95
CA VAL A 73 -27.52 0.20 -7.26
C VAL A 73 -26.89 1.49 -7.78
N ALA A 74 -25.57 1.51 -7.97
CA ALA A 74 -24.87 2.69 -8.50
C ALA A 74 -25.36 3.01 -9.92
N GLU A 75 -25.47 2.01 -10.77
CA GLU A 75 -25.91 2.15 -12.16
C GLU A 75 -27.37 2.62 -12.26
N PHE A 76 -28.26 2.04 -11.44
CA PHE A 76 -29.67 2.44 -11.37
C PHE A 76 -29.82 3.93 -11.02
N VAL A 77 -29.15 4.40 -9.94
CA VAL A 77 -29.28 5.80 -9.53
C VAL A 77 -28.65 6.75 -10.55
N ALA A 78 -27.51 6.37 -11.13
CA ALA A 78 -26.84 7.20 -12.14
C ALA A 78 -27.65 7.34 -13.44
N LYS A 79 -28.24 6.26 -13.93
CA LYS A 79 -28.92 6.24 -15.24
C LYS A 79 -30.39 6.60 -15.15
N GLU A 80 -31.11 6.04 -14.18
CA GLU A 80 -32.56 6.18 -14.08
C GLU A 80 -32.93 7.38 -13.21
N CYS A 81 -32.35 7.52 -12.03
CA CYS A 81 -32.69 8.61 -11.13
C CYS A 81 -32.02 9.94 -11.52
N LYS A 82 -30.77 9.90 -12.00
CA LYS A 82 -29.93 11.06 -12.38
C LYS A 82 -29.85 12.10 -11.27
N LYS A 83 -29.72 11.65 -10.02
CA LYS A 83 -29.71 12.46 -8.80
C LYS A 83 -28.39 12.31 -8.06
N THR A 84 -28.09 13.23 -7.15
CA THR A 84 -26.90 13.17 -6.27
C THR A 84 -26.78 11.82 -5.58
N PHE A 85 -25.62 11.18 -5.71
CA PHE A 85 -25.39 9.86 -5.12
C PHE A 85 -23.99 9.77 -4.54
N VAL A 86 -23.74 8.72 -3.77
CA VAL A 86 -22.42 8.41 -3.20
C VAL A 86 -21.83 7.25 -3.98
N TYR A 87 -20.73 7.53 -4.66
CA TYR A 87 -19.98 6.52 -5.41
C TYR A 87 -18.72 6.11 -4.65
N ARG A 88 -18.24 4.91 -4.89
CA ARG A 88 -16.89 4.46 -4.54
C ARG A 88 -16.06 4.52 -5.81
N VAL A 89 -15.20 5.51 -5.89
CA VAL A 89 -14.41 5.80 -7.08
C VAL A 89 -12.96 5.39 -6.89
N HIS A 90 -12.31 5.01 -7.99
CA HIS A 90 -10.91 4.62 -8.02
C HIS A 90 -10.30 5.10 -9.33
N ASP A 91 -9.35 6.03 -9.23
CA ASP A 91 -8.66 6.62 -10.37
C ASP A 91 -7.72 5.63 -11.05
N GLU A 92 -7.30 5.94 -12.25
CA GLU A 92 -6.24 5.22 -12.96
C GLU A 92 -4.90 5.34 -12.23
N PRO A 93 -3.96 4.38 -12.44
CA PRO A 93 -2.63 4.43 -11.87
C PRO A 93 -1.81 5.64 -12.34
N ASP A 94 -0.88 6.04 -11.51
CA ASP A 94 0.06 7.11 -11.78
C ASP A 94 1.07 6.69 -12.88
N GLN A 95 1.17 7.48 -13.96
CA GLN A 95 1.99 7.18 -15.14
C GLN A 95 3.50 7.17 -14.83
N GLU A 96 3.99 8.04 -13.95
CA GLU A 96 5.41 8.07 -13.58
C GLU A 96 5.79 6.81 -12.80
N LYS A 97 4.93 6.40 -11.89
CA LYS A 97 5.11 5.16 -11.13
C LYS A 97 5.01 3.91 -12.01
N LEU A 98 4.14 3.93 -13.03
CA LEU A 98 4.08 2.86 -14.04
C LEU A 98 5.38 2.78 -14.85
N GLY A 99 6.01 3.92 -15.15
CA GLY A 99 7.33 3.96 -15.76
C GLY A 99 8.41 3.29 -14.90
N SER A 100 8.41 3.60 -13.60
CA SER A 100 9.33 2.98 -12.63
C SER A 100 9.08 1.47 -12.50
N LEU A 101 7.82 1.04 -12.46
CA LEU A 101 7.45 -0.38 -12.45
C LEU A 101 7.93 -1.11 -13.71
N ARG A 102 7.79 -0.48 -14.89
CA ARG A 102 8.26 -1.04 -16.16
C ARG A 102 9.76 -1.28 -16.15
N ASN A 103 10.53 -0.31 -15.67
CA ASN A 103 11.98 -0.42 -15.54
C ASN A 103 12.37 -1.53 -14.58
N PHE A 104 11.71 -1.58 -13.40
CA PHE A 104 11.94 -2.63 -12.42
C PHE A 104 11.65 -4.03 -12.98
N ALA A 105 10.47 -4.24 -13.59
CA ALA A 105 10.13 -5.53 -14.21
C ALA A 105 11.13 -5.91 -15.31
N GLY A 106 11.61 -4.93 -16.09
CA GLY A 106 12.65 -5.10 -17.11
C GLY A 106 13.96 -5.65 -16.57
N ASN A 107 14.36 -5.28 -15.34
CA ASN A 107 15.58 -5.80 -14.70
C ASN A 107 15.48 -7.34 -14.41
N PHE A 108 14.28 -7.89 -14.35
CA PHE A 108 14.02 -9.31 -14.20
C PHE A 108 13.63 -10.01 -15.51
N GLY A 109 13.73 -9.31 -16.65
CA GLY A 109 13.44 -9.84 -17.97
C GLY A 109 11.98 -9.78 -18.39
N PHE A 110 11.10 -9.22 -17.57
CA PHE A 110 9.66 -9.10 -17.87
C PHE A 110 9.38 -7.81 -18.64
N LYS A 111 8.49 -7.89 -19.64
CA LYS A 111 8.12 -6.74 -20.48
C LYS A 111 6.70 -6.28 -20.16
N MET A 112 6.57 -5.06 -19.66
CA MET A 112 5.27 -4.43 -19.49
C MET A 112 4.76 -3.86 -20.83
N GLY A 113 3.54 -4.20 -21.18
CA GLY A 113 2.88 -3.74 -22.41
C GLY A 113 2.53 -2.24 -22.41
N PRO A 114 1.71 -1.79 -23.39
CA PRO A 114 1.28 -0.39 -23.48
C PRO A 114 0.50 0.10 -22.27
N THR A 115 0.63 1.41 -21.96
CA THR A 115 0.00 2.10 -20.83
C THR A 115 -0.68 3.40 -21.24
N GLY A 116 -1.20 3.49 -22.47
CA GLY A 116 -1.81 4.70 -23.02
C GLY A 116 -3.18 5.04 -22.44
N ASN A 117 -3.93 4.05 -21.98
CA ASN A 117 -5.23 4.22 -21.34
C ASN A 117 -5.51 3.14 -20.30
N GLY A 118 -6.51 3.35 -19.43
CA GLY A 118 -6.80 2.47 -18.31
C GLY A 118 -7.00 0.99 -18.67
N LYS A 119 -7.59 0.68 -19.83
CA LYS A 119 -7.76 -0.71 -20.29
C LYS A 119 -6.45 -1.35 -20.72
N GLU A 120 -5.58 -0.59 -21.37
CA GLU A 120 -4.25 -1.06 -21.75
C GLU A 120 -3.40 -1.29 -20.52
N ILE A 121 -3.44 -0.37 -19.54
CA ILE A 121 -2.74 -0.52 -18.26
C ILE A 121 -3.19 -1.81 -17.55
N SER A 122 -4.49 -2.02 -17.40
CA SER A 122 -5.03 -3.23 -16.73
C SER A 122 -4.61 -4.52 -17.46
N LYS A 123 -4.67 -4.53 -18.80
CA LYS A 123 -4.23 -5.67 -19.60
C LYS A 123 -2.74 -5.93 -19.43
N SER A 124 -1.93 -4.87 -19.45
CA SER A 124 -0.48 -4.95 -19.31
C SER A 124 -0.06 -5.42 -17.91
N LEU A 125 -0.76 -4.97 -16.84
CA LEU A 125 -0.51 -5.41 -15.48
C LEU A 125 -0.91 -6.87 -15.28
N ASN A 126 -2.08 -7.28 -15.73
CA ASN A 126 -2.53 -8.68 -15.63
C ASN A 126 -1.58 -9.62 -16.39
N ALA A 127 -1.15 -9.25 -17.60
CA ALA A 127 -0.17 -10.03 -18.36
C ALA A 127 1.18 -10.12 -17.61
N LEU A 128 1.64 -9.01 -17.03
CA LEU A 128 2.87 -8.98 -16.23
C LEU A 128 2.77 -9.91 -15.01
N PHE A 129 1.62 -9.94 -14.32
CA PHE A 129 1.38 -10.84 -13.20
C PHE A 129 1.37 -12.29 -13.62
N ASP A 130 0.70 -12.61 -14.74
CA ASP A 130 0.66 -13.99 -15.26
C ASP A 130 2.05 -14.49 -15.67
N GLU A 131 2.86 -13.64 -16.35
CA GLU A 131 4.22 -13.99 -16.76
C GLU A 131 5.20 -14.12 -15.60
N SER A 132 5.03 -13.31 -14.55
CA SER A 132 5.95 -13.29 -13.40
C SER A 132 5.54 -14.19 -12.24
N ARG A 133 4.40 -14.85 -12.30
CA ARG A 133 3.76 -15.61 -11.20
C ARG A 133 4.68 -16.62 -10.51
N GLU A 134 5.47 -17.34 -11.28
CA GLU A 134 6.41 -18.36 -10.77
C GLU A 134 7.81 -17.80 -10.47
N SER A 135 8.03 -16.51 -10.69
CA SER A 135 9.31 -15.84 -10.43
C SER A 135 9.45 -15.45 -8.96
N PRO A 136 10.65 -15.55 -8.38
CA PRO A 136 10.95 -14.97 -7.06
C PRO A 136 10.66 -13.47 -6.99
N ALA A 137 10.68 -12.75 -8.12
CA ALA A 137 10.36 -11.32 -8.22
C ALA A 137 8.86 -11.02 -8.18
N PHE A 138 7.96 -12.01 -8.25
CA PHE A 138 6.51 -11.80 -8.33
C PHE A 138 5.98 -10.91 -7.20
N GLY A 139 6.31 -11.23 -5.95
CA GLY A 139 5.85 -10.46 -4.79
C GLY A 139 6.31 -9.00 -4.83
N ALA A 140 7.53 -8.74 -5.32
CA ALA A 140 8.05 -7.39 -5.51
C ALA A 140 7.33 -6.64 -6.64
N ILE A 141 7.10 -7.30 -7.78
CA ILE A 141 6.34 -6.74 -8.91
C ILE A 141 4.92 -6.41 -8.49
N GLU A 142 4.24 -7.31 -7.79
CA GLU A 142 2.89 -7.10 -7.26
C GLU A 142 2.84 -5.92 -6.28
N LEU A 143 3.79 -5.84 -5.34
CA LEU A 143 3.89 -4.76 -4.37
C LEU A 143 4.12 -3.40 -5.05
N LEU A 144 5.04 -3.33 -6.00
CA LEU A 144 5.30 -2.10 -6.75
C LEU A 144 4.10 -1.71 -7.61
N SER A 145 3.43 -2.68 -8.25
CA SER A 145 2.19 -2.45 -8.99
C SER A 145 1.10 -1.85 -8.09
N LEU A 146 0.93 -2.38 -6.89
CA LEU A 146 -0.02 -1.82 -5.91
C LEU A 146 0.32 -0.37 -5.53
N ARG A 147 1.61 -0.02 -5.44
CA ARG A 147 2.07 1.34 -5.14
C ARG A 147 1.83 2.34 -6.29
N THR A 148 1.62 1.85 -7.52
CA THR A 148 1.21 2.71 -8.65
C THR A 148 -0.25 3.10 -8.57
N MET A 149 -1.08 2.31 -7.86
CA MET A 149 -2.52 2.53 -7.79
C MET A 149 -2.88 3.76 -6.96
N ALA A 150 -3.88 4.50 -7.43
CA ALA A 150 -4.53 5.52 -6.62
C ALA A 150 -5.28 4.86 -5.45
N LYS A 151 -5.57 5.64 -4.40
CA LYS A 151 -6.47 5.18 -3.33
C LYS A 151 -7.91 5.38 -3.74
N ALA A 152 -8.74 4.35 -3.59
CA ALA A 152 -10.18 4.48 -3.76
C ALA A 152 -10.76 5.42 -2.69
N ARG A 153 -11.76 6.23 -3.05
CA ARG A 153 -12.41 7.20 -2.16
C ARG A 153 -13.93 7.21 -2.38
N TYR A 154 -14.64 7.82 -1.47
CA TYR A 154 -16.06 8.15 -1.68
C TYR A 154 -16.15 9.52 -2.33
N ASP A 155 -17.04 9.66 -3.32
CA ASP A 155 -17.26 10.89 -4.04
C ASP A 155 -18.72 10.97 -4.55
N VAL A 156 -19.21 12.18 -4.79
CA VAL A 156 -20.51 12.42 -5.45
C VAL A 156 -20.37 12.46 -6.97
N GLU A 157 -19.14 12.63 -7.47
CA GLU A 157 -18.81 12.54 -8.89
C GLU A 157 -18.40 11.13 -9.24
N ASN A 158 -19.07 10.58 -10.26
CA ASN A 158 -18.72 9.23 -10.74
C ASN A 158 -17.62 9.30 -11.80
N ILE A 159 -16.47 8.75 -11.47
CA ILE A 159 -15.36 8.52 -12.43
C ILE A 159 -15.13 7.03 -12.70
N GLY A 160 -15.99 6.17 -12.14
CA GLY A 160 -15.83 4.72 -12.19
C GLY A 160 -14.87 4.18 -11.12
N HIS A 161 -14.68 2.87 -11.16
CA HIS A 161 -13.75 2.17 -10.27
C HIS A 161 -12.75 1.35 -11.08
N TYR A 162 -11.56 1.94 -11.30
CA TYR A 162 -10.54 1.37 -12.17
C TYR A 162 -10.19 -0.09 -11.82
N GLY A 163 -9.79 -0.37 -10.58
CA GLY A 163 -9.35 -1.72 -10.16
C GLY A 163 -10.40 -2.82 -10.33
N LEU A 164 -11.71 -2.47 -10.33
CA LEU A 164 -12.82 -3.40 -10.55
C LEU A 164 -13.31 -3.41 -12.01
N ALA A 165 -12.81 -2.50 -12.85
CA ALA A 165 -13.29 -2.27 -14.21
C ALA A 165 -14.81 -1.98 -14.28
N PHE A 166 -15.34 -1.24 -13.29
CA PHE A 166 -16.76 -0.86 -13.24
C PHE A 166 -16.94 0.61 -13.58
N PRO A 167 -17.81 0.97 -14.55
CA PRO A 167 -18.11 2.36 -14.86
C PRO A 167 -18.97 3.04 -13.77
N TYR A 168 -19.72 2.27 -12.98
CA TYR A 168 -20.52 2.72 -11.85
C TYR A 168 -20.31 1.77 -10.70
N TYR A 169 -19.95 2.32 -9.53
CA TYR A 169 -19.75 1.51 -8.33
C TYR A 169 -20.05 2.30 -7.07
N THR A 170 -20.65 1.67 -6.10
CA THR A 170 -20.88 2.20 -4.76
C THR A 170 -20.71 1.10 -3.73
N HIS A 171 -20.63 1.46 -2.47
CA HIS A 171 -20.76 0.52 -1.36
C HIS A 171 -22.20 0.53 -0.85
N PHE A 172 -22.86 -0.60 -0.91
CA PHE A 172 -24.26 -0.78 -0.52
C PHE A 172 -24.48 -1.94 0.44
N THR A 173 -23.67 -2.98 0.36
CA THR A 173 -23.92 -4.30 0.97
C THR A 173 -23.51 -4.42 2.44
N SER A 174 -22.93 -3.38 3.06
CA SER A 174 -22.43 -3.46 4.44
C SER A 174 -22.83 -2.25 5.33
N PRO A 175 -24.14 -1.89 5.44
CA PRO A 175 -24.56 -0.68 6.16
C PRO A 175 -24.36 -0.74 7.68
N ILE A 176 -24.17 -1.94 8.26
CA ILE A 176 -23.94 -2.10 9.71
C ILE A 176 -22.56 -1.56 10.11
N ARG A 177 -21.55 -1.71 9.25
CA ARG A 177 -20.16 -1.36 9.56
C ARG A 177 -19.58 -0.23 8.72
N ARG A 178 -20.28 0.22 7.66
CA ARG A 178 -19.84 1.32 6.82
C ARG A 178 -20.91 2.40 6.70
N TYR A 179 -20.62 3.58 7.20
CA TYR A 179 -21.54 4.72 7.13
C TYR A 179 -21.90 5.14 5.69
N PRO A 180 -20.98 5.13 4.69
CA PRO A 180 -21.35 5.39 3.30
C PRO A 180 -22.45 4.47 2.75
N ASP A 181 -22.44 3.19 3.10
CA ASP A 181 -23.53 2.26 2.73
C ASP A 181 -24.87 2.72 3.30
N MET A 182 -24.91 3.19 4.55
CA MET A 182 -26.10 3.76 5.17
C MET A 182 -26.59 5.01 4.41
N MET A 183 -25.65 5.88 3.96
CA MET A 183 -25.98 7.04 3.15
C MET A 183 -26.60 6.61 1.82
N VAL A 184 -26.04 5.60 1.18
CA VAL A 184 -26.52 5.01 -0.07
C VAL A 184 -27.94 4.44 0.10
N HIS A 185 -28.20 3.67 1.16
CA HIS A 185 -29.54 3.15 1.48
C HIS A 185 -30.57 4.28 1.65
N ARG A 186 -30.21 5.33 2.38
CA ARG A 186 -31.11 6.50 2.60
C ARG A 186 -31.40 7.25 1.30
N LEU A 187 -30.39 7.46 0.46
CA LEU A 187 -30.56 8.13 -0.84
C LEU A 187 -31.41 7.26 -1.78
N LEU A 188 -31.15 5.95 -1.86
CA LEU A 188 -31.92 5.05 -2.67
C LEU A 188 -33.41 5.04 -2.27
N ALA A 189 -33.71 4.89 -0.97
CA ALA A 189 -35.07 4.93 -0.44
C ALA A 189 -35.76 6.27 -0.75
N ARG A 190 -35.04 7.38 -0.61
CA ARG A 190 -35.51 8.74 -0.94
C ARG A 190 -35.91 8.81 -2.42
N TYR A 191 -35.11 8.28 -3.33
CA TYR A 191 -35.35 8.40 -4.77
C TYR A 191 -36.40 7.43 -5.27
N LEU A 192 -36.49 6.24 -4.70
CA LEU A 192 -37.57 5.30 -4.97
C LEU A 192 -38.94 5.82 -4.50
N SER A 193 -38.98 6.67 -3.46
CA SER A 193 -40.22 7.35 -3.04
C SER A 193 -40.53 8.64 -3.84
N GLY A 194 -39.82 8.90 -4.94
CA GLY A 194 -40.06 10.03 -5.83
C GLY A 194 -39.59 11.38 -5.33
N ARG A 195 -38.88 11.46 -4.19
CA ARG A 195 -38.40 12.74 -3.61
C ARG A 195 -37.27 13.34 -4.43
N ASP A 196 -37.07 14.66 -4.29
CA ASP A 196 -36.04 15.43 -4.97
C ASP A 196 -34.62 15.00 -4.63
N SER A 197 -33.67 15.43 -5.50
CA SER A 197 -32.25 15.20 -5.30
C SER A 197 -31.78 15.77 -3.95
N ALA A 198 -30.88 15.07 -3.32
CA ALA A 198 -30.19 15.58 -2.12
C ALA A 198 -29.16 16.66 -2.50
N SER A 199 -28.76 17.51 -1.54
CA SER A 199 -27.72 18.51 -1.74
C SER A 199 -26.39 17.86 -2.09
N LYS A 200 -25.84 18.21 -3.25
CA LYS A 200 -24.54 17.70 -3.73
C LYS A 200 -23.40 18.09 -2.80
N ASP A 201 -23.34 19.35 -2.38
CA ASP A 201 -22.28 19.88 -1.54
C ASP A 201 -22.27 19.24 -0.15
N ALA A 202 -23.46 19.03 0.44
CA ALA A 202 -23.58 18.37 1.73
C ALA A 202 -23.06 16.91 1.66
N TYR A 203 -23.40 16.16 0.60
CA TYR A 203 -22.93 14.80 0.43
C TYR A 203 -21.47 14.73 0.00
N ALA A 204 -20.93 15.70 -0.75
CA ALA A 204 -19.50 15.81 -1.05
C ALA A 204 -18.67 15.97 0.24
N ALA A 205 -19.11 16.84 1.16
CA ALA A 205 -18.46 17.00 2.46
C ALA A 205 -18.49 15.70 3.29
N LEU A 206 -19.62 14.99 3.29
CA LEU A 206 -19.74 13.69 3.97
C LEU A 206 -18.85 12.61 3.33
N CYS A 207 -18.77 12.56 2.00
CA CYS A 207 -17.88 11.63 1.27
C CYS A 207 -16.41 11.84 1.63
N LYS A 208 -15.97 13.11 1.65
CA LYS A 208 -14.61 13.48 2.08
C LYS A 208 -14.33 13.02 3.50
N HIS A 209 -15.23 13.35 4.43
CA HIS A 209 -15.11 12.93 5.83
C HIS A 209 -15.05 11.42 5.97
N CYS A 210 -15.92 10.67 5.28
CA CYS A 210 -15.90 9.20 5.31
C CYS A 210 -14.60 8.63 4.78
N SER A 211 -14.05 9.18 3.69
CA SER A 211 -12.78 8.73 3.12
C SER A 211 -11.60 8.98 4.07
N GLU A 212 -11.57 10.13 4.75
CA GLU A 212 -10.56 10.42 5.77
C GLU A 212 -10.65 9.48 6.97
N ARG A 213 -11.88 9.18 7.45
CA ARG A 213 -12.09 8.23 8.56
C ARG A 213 -11.75 6.79 8.17
N GLU A 214 -12.02 6.41 6.94
CA GLU A 214 -11.63 5.08 6.43
C GLU A 214 -10.11 4.88 6.46
N VAL A 215 -9.33 5.90 6.08
CA VAL A 215 -7.86 5.83 6.17
C VAL A 215 -7.41 5.61 7.62
N ILE A 216 -7.96 6.38 8.57
CA ILE A 216 -7.63 6.24 10.00
C ILE A 216 -8.02 4.85 10.51
N ALA A 217 -9.19 4.33 10.12
CA ALA A 217 -9.64 3.00 10.53
C ALA A 217 -8.72 1.89 9.97
N ALA A 218 -8.33 2.01 8.69
CA ALA A 218 -7.40 1.06 8.07
C ALA A 218 -5.99 1.13 8.69
N ASP A 219 -5.52 2.32 9.05
CA ASP A 219 -4.25 2.49 9.74
C ASP A 219 -4.28 1.89 11.15
N ALA A 220 -5.38 2.06 11.89
CA ALA A 220 -5.58 1.47 13.19
C ALA A 220 -5.63 -0.07 13.13
N GLU A 221 -6.32 -0.64 12.12
CA GLU A 221 -6.35 -2.08 11.90
C GLU A 221 -4.95 -2.63 11.61
N ARG A 222 -4.21 -1.99 10.70
CA ARG A 222 -2.82 -2.36 10.39
C ARG A 222 -1.91 -2.28 11.62
N ALA A 223 -2.04 -1.22 12.40
CA ALA A 223 -1.26 -1.05 13.64
C ALA A 223 -1.60 -2.15 14.66
N SER A 224 -2.89 -2.50 14.81
CA SER A 224 -3.33 -3.59 15.70
C SER A 224 -2.76 -4.94 15.29
N ILE A 225 -2.82 -5.27 14.00
CA ILE A 225 -2.23 -6.51 13.47
C ILE A 225 -0.72 -6.50 13.69
N LYS A 226 -0.04 -5.41 13.33
CA LYS A 226 1.41 -5.27 13.52
C LYS A 226 1.83 -5.43 14.98
N TYR A 227 1.08 -4.82 15.91
CA TYR A 227 1.29 -5.00 17.34
C TYR A 227 1.27 -6.47 17.74
N LYS A 228 0.24 -7.21 17.32
CA LYS A 228 0.11 -8.65 17.61
C LYS A 228 1.19 -9.51 16.95
N LEU A 229 1.65 -9.15 15.76
CA LEU A 229 2.77 -9.83 15.11
C LEU A 229 4.10 -9.60 15.86
N VAL A 230 4.35 -8.37 16.32
CA VAL A 230 5.54 -8.07 17.14
C VAL A 230 5.48 -8.77 18.49
N GLU A 231 4.30 -8.82 19.13
CA GLU A 231 4.07 -9.56 20.37
C GLU A 231 4.34 -11.07 20.16
N PHE A 232 3.87 -11.66 19.06
CA PHE A 232 4.13 -13.05 18.69
C PHE A 232 5.62 -13.36 18.51
N MET A 233 6.41 -12.38 18.06
CA MET A 233 7.83 -12.54 17.81
C MET A 233 8.69 -12.34 19.07
N GLN A 234 8.13 -11.86 20.19
CA GLN A 234 8.91 -11.65 21.42
C GLN A 234 9.53 -12.94 21.95
N ASP A 235 8.79 -14.04 21.92
CA ASP A 235 9.25 -15.35 22.39
C ASP A 235 10.20 -16.03 21.38
N LYS A 236 10.49 -15.38 20.24
CA LYS A 236 11.31 -15.91 19.13
C LYS A 236 12.62 -15.15 18.91
N VAL A 237 12.99 -14.28 19.83
CA VAL A 237 14.31 -13.59 19.79
C VAL A 237 15.43 -14.61 19.81
N GLY A 238 16.38 -14.49 18.89
CA GLY A 238 17.49 -15.43 18.70
C GLY A 238 17.20 -16.57 17.72
N TYR A 239 15.95 -16.82 17.30
CA TYR A 239 15.61 -17.82 16.30
C TYR A 239 15.91 -17.33 14.88
N GLU A 240 16.27 -18.29 14.03
CA GLU A 240 16.56 -18.04 12.62
C GLU A 240 15.35 -18.40 11.75
N PHE A 241 15.15 -17.64 10.69
CA PHE A 241 14.07 -17.83 9.73
C PHE A 241 14.56 -17.59 8.31
N GLU A 242 13.98 -18.32 7.37
CA GLU A 242 14.09 -18.02 5.96
C GLU A 242 13.05 -16.99 5.57
N GLY A 243 13.39 -16.12 4.62
CA GLY A 243 12.51 -15.10 4.12
C GLY A 243 13.05 -14.49 2.83
N HIS A 244 12.40 -13.42 2.39
CA HIS A 244 12.83 -12.68 1.21
C HIS A 244 12.76 -11.18 1.46
N ILE A 245 13.53 -10.43 0.70
CA ILE A 245 13.58 -8.97 0.80
C ILE A 245 12.27 -8.41 0.23
N SER A 246 11.44 -7.81 1.10
CA SER A 246 10.15 -7.18 0.77
C SER A 246 10.24 -5.68 0.52
N GLY A 247 11.30 -5.03 1.00
CA GLY A 247 11.49 -3.60 0.85
C GLY A 247 12.94 -3.17 1.02
N LEU A 248 13.32 -2.09 0.33
CA LEU A 248 14.65 -1.50 0.43
C LEU A 248 14.53 0.00 0.64
N THR A 249 15.35 0.55 1.53
CA THR A 249 15.40 1.96 1.89
C THR A 249 16.84 2.39 2.19
N GLU A 250 17.06 3.68 2.33
CA GLU A 250 18.34 4.23 2.78
C GLU A 250 18.73 3.82 4.22
N TRP A 251 17.77 3.30 5.01
CA TRP A 251 18.00 2.86 6.39
C TRP A 251 18.33 1.38 6.51
N GLY A 252 17.95 0.57 5.53
CA GLY A 252 18.13 -0.87 5.53
C GLY A 252 17.18 -1.61 4.61
N MET A 253 17.17 -2.92 4.75
CA MET A 253 16.25 -3.80 4.03
C MET A 253 15.17 -4.34 4.96
N TYR A 254 13.95 -4.39 4.46
CA TYR A 254 12.84 -5.10 5.07
C TYR A 254 12.83 -6.53 4.58
N VAL A 255 12.68 -7.46 5.48
CA VAL A 255 12.64 -8.89 5.19
C VAL A 255 11.33 -9.45 5.72
N GLU A 256 10.62 -10.14 4.86
CA GLU A 256 9.38 -10.87 5.16
C GLU A 256 9.72 -12.34 5.34
N ILE A 257 9.48 -12.91 6.53
CA ILE A 257 9.81 -14.30 6.86
C ILE A 257 8.71 -15.26 6.44
N GLU A 258 9.09 -16.45 5.99
CA GLU A 258 8.16 -17.53 5.63
C GLU A 258 7.88 -18.46 6.82
N PRO A 259 6.69 -19.06 6.93
CA PRO A 259 5.47 -18.85 6.11
C PRO A 259 4.57 -17.69 6.64
N THR A 260 4.96 -17.06 7.75
CA THR A 260 4.10 -16.14 8.52
C THR A 260 3.99 -14.74 7.91
N LYS A 261 4.80 -14.43 6.91
CA LYS A 261 4.83 -13.12 6.24
C LYS A 261 5.05 -11.94 7.22
N ILE A 262 5.73 -12.20 8.34
CA ILE A 262 6.06 -11.16 9.32
C ILE A 262 7.27 -10.38 8.82
N GLU A 263 7.10 -9.07 8.71
CA GLU A 263 8.13 -8.16 8.21
C GLU A 263 8.93 -7.51 9.35
N GLY A 264 10.25 -7.56 9.24
CA GLY A 264 11.17 -6.84 10.11
C GLY A 264 12.30 -6.18 9.31
N MET A 265 13.10 -5.34 9.96
CA MET A 265 14.15 -4.56 9.32
C MET A 265 15.53 -5.07 9.68
N VAL A 266 16.39 -5.28 8.69
CA VAL A 266 17.83 -5.38 8.84
C VAL A 266 18.41 -4.01 8.56
N ALA A 267 18.96 -3.37 9.58
CA ALA A 267 19.54 -2.04 9.41
C ALA A 267 20.80 -2.09 8.54
N LEU A 268 20.99 -1.08 7.69
CA LEU A 268 22.12 -1.02 6.76
C LEU A 268 23.47 -1.19 7.45
N ARG A 269 23.62 -0.61 8.65
CA ARG A 269 24.82 -0.70 9.47
C ARG A 269 25.08 -2.10 10.06
N ASP A 270 24.06 -2.95 10.09
CA ASP A 270 24.14 -4.31 10.65
C ASP A 270 24.43 -5.36 9.55
N ILE A 271 24.47 -4.95 8.26
CA ILE A 271 24.88 -5.79 7.15
C ILE A 271 26.40 -5.83 7.14
N SER A 272 26.96 -6.98 7.44
CA SER A 272 28.41 -7.19 7.50
C SER A 272 29.07 -7.27 6.13
N GLY A 273 30.38 -7.00 6.07
CA GLY A 273 31.24 -7.27 4.90
C GLY A 273 31.46 -6.10 3.96
N ASP A 274 30.59 -5.09 3.90
CA ASP A 274 30.76 -3.92 3.03
C ASP A 274 30.02 -2.68 3.57
N PHE A 275 30.20 -1.54 2.89
CA PHE A 275 29.37 -0.35 3.05
C PHE A 275 28.34 -0.32 1.92
N TYR A 276 27.06 -0.38 2.28
CA TYR A 276 25.97 -0.46 1.32
C TYR A 276 25.34 0.90 1.09
N GLU A 277 24.96 1.17 -0.15
CA GLU A 277 24.19 2.33 -0.57
C GLU A 277 22.91 1.90 -1.26
N PHE A 278 21.84 2.69 -1.04
CA PHE A 278 20.56 2.46 -1.69
C PHE A 278 20.53 3.12 -3.07
N ASP A 279 20.38 2.30 -4.10
CA ASP A 279 20.13 2.70 -5.48
C ASP A 279 18.60 2.75 -5.69
N ALA A 280 18.05 3.97 -5.59
CA ALA A 280 16.62 4.20 -5.68
C ALA A 280 16.05 3.92 -7.08
N ASP A 281 16.86 4.14 -8.14
CA ASP A 281 16.43 3.96 -9.53
C ASP A 281 16.21 2.48 -9.87
N ASN A 282 17.03 1.61 -9.29
CA ASN A 282 16.98 0.17 -9.52
C ASN A 282 16.42 -0.63 -8.34
N TYR A 283 15.98 0.01 -7.27
CA TYR A 283 15.46 -0.62 -6.04
C TYR A 283 16.38 -1.72 -5.51
N ARG A 284 17.67 -1.37 -5.28
CA ARG A 284 18.67 -2.30 -4.80
C ARG A 284 19.62 -1.65 -3.79
N LEU A 285 20.24 -2.46 -2.92
CA LEU A 285 21.38 -2.06 -2.11
C LEU A 285 22.65 -2.55 -2.79
N VAL A 286 23.64 -1.68 -2.90
CA VAL A 286 24.92 -1.99 -3.58
C VAL A 286 26.08 -1.79 -2.62
N GLY A 287 26.91 -2.82 -2.45
CA GLY A 287 28.14 -2.75 -1.69
C GLY A 287 29.21 -1.96 -2.45
N ARG A 288 29.82 -0.98 -1.78
CA ARG A 288 30.82 -0.09 -2.39
C ARG A 288 32.11 -0.80 -2.79
N ARG A 289 32.61 -1.74 -1.97
CA ARG A 289 33.89 -2.44 -2.20
C ARG A 289 33.69 -3.76 -2.91
N GLY A 290 32.90 -4.64 -2.36
CA GLY A 290 32.65 -5.99 -2.88
C GLY A 290 31.69 -6.02 -4.06
N GLY A 291 30.85 -4.99 -4.23
CA GLY A 291 29.84 -4.91 -5.27
C GLY A 291 28.68 -5.89 -5.05
N ILE A 292 28.52 -6.45 -3.86
CA ILE A 292 27.39 -7.33 -3.54
C ILE A 292 26.10 -6.53 -3.65
N VAL A 293 25.08 -7.12 -4.27
CA VAL A 293 23.80 -6.49 -4.53
C VAL A 293 22.70 -7.25 -3.85
N TYR A 294 21.86 -6.53 -3.10
CA TYR A 294 20.58 -7.03 -2.57
C TYR A 294 19.43 -6.38 -3.33
N GLN A 295 18.51 -7.19 -3.82
CA GLN A 295 17.34 -6.77 -4.58
C GLN A 295 16.04 -7.25 -3.93
N LEU A 296 14.93 -6.60 -4.29
CA LEU A 296 13.60 -7.08 -3.88
C LEU A 296 13.39 -8.50 -4.39
N GLY A 297 12.85 -9.36 -3.51
CA GLY A 297 12.60 -10.77 -3.79
C GLY A 297 13.81 -11.70 -3.57
N ASP A 298 15.00 -11.18 -3.27
CA ASP A 298 16.16 -12.04 -2.96
C ASP A 298 15.89 -12.85 -1.68
N PRO A 299 16.18 -14.18 -1.70
CA PRO A 299 16.05 -15.02 -0.53
C PRO A 299 17.17 -14.72 0.46
N VAL A 300 16.81 -14.64 1.73
CA VAL A 300 17.75 -14.37 2.83
C VAL A 300 17.40 -15.20 4.06
N ARG A 301 18.42 -15.54 4.85
CA ARG A 301 18.22 -16.09 6.18
C ARG A 301 18.57 -15.05 7.23
N ILE A 302 17.64 -14.82 8.15
CA ILE A 302 17.76 -13.82 9.19
C ILE A 302 17.62 -14.44 10.58
N ARG A 303 18.14 -13.72 11.58
CA ARG A 303 17.88 -14.01 12.99
C ARG A 303 17.10 -12.84 13.59
N VAL A 304 16.12 -13.16 14.43
CA VAL A 304 15.40 -12.13 15.20
C VAL A 304 16.34 -11.54 16.24
N LYS A 305 16.77 -10.30 16.05
CA LYS A 305 17.73 -9.61 16.91
C LYS A 305 17.05 -8.98 18.12
N LYS A 306 15.96 -8.27 17.88
CA LYS A 306 15.23 -7.53 18.91
C LYS A 306 13.79 -7.27 18.50
N THR A 307 12.91 -7.23 19.49
CA THR A 307 11.52 -6.79 19.34
C THR A 307 11.28 -5.56 20.19
N ASN A 308 10.54 -4.59 19.66
CA ASN A 308 10.11 -3.41 20.41
C ASN A 308 8.59 -3.26 20.24
N LEU A 309 7.86 -3.66 21.29
CA LEU A 309 6.40 -3.67 21.26
C LEU A 309 5.81 -2.26 21.26
N GLU A 310 6.41 -1.33 22.00
CA GLU A 310 5.92 0.06 22.08
C GLU A 310 6.01 0.79 20.74
N GLN A 311 7.09 0.57 20.00
CA GLN A 311 7.30 1.15 18.67
C GLN A 311 6.79 0.25 17.53
N MET A 312 6.31 -0.96 17.85
CA MET A 312 5.89 -1.98 16.88
C MET A 312 6.98 -2.27 15.84
N LEU A 313 8.23 -2.43 16.29
CA LEU A 313 9.40 -2.69 15.46
C LEU A 313 9.97 -4.09 15.71
N LEU A 314 10.44 -4.70 14.63
CA LEU A 314 11.20 -5.94 14.61
C LEU A 314 12.54 -5.68 13.94
N ASP A 315 13.62 -5.87 14.71
CA ASP A 315 14.98 -5.78 14.19
C ASP A 315 15.49 -7.19 13.90
N TYR A 316 15.96 -7.38 12.69
CA TYR A 316 16.56 -8.61 12.21
C TYR A 316 18.07 -8.43 12.01
N GLU A 317 18.80 -9.54 12.09
CA GLU A 317 20.20 -9.65 11.72
C GLU A 317 20.30 -10.54 10.48
N LEU A 318 21.03 -10.13 9.47
CA LEU A 318 21.29 -10.94 8.28
C LEU A 318 22.32 -12.00 8.64
N ILE A 319 21.96 -13.27 8.43
CA ILE A 319 22.85 -14.42 8.64
C ILE A 319 23.49 -14.83 7.31
N GLU A 320 22.66 -14.97 6.27
CA GLU A 320 23.09 -15.45 4.97
C GLU A 320 22.22 -14.86 3.86
N SER A 321 22.82 -14.61 2.71
CA SER A 321 22.11 -14.26 1.48
C SER A 321 22.16 -15.43 0.50
N GLY A 322 21.00 -15.84 0.01
CA GLY A 322 20.89 -16.95 -0.93
C GLY A 322 21.41 -16.63 -2.35
N ASN A 323 21.60 -15.34 -2.68
CA ASN A 323 22.09 -14.89 -3.98
C ASN A 323 23.18 -13.83 -3.81
N GLU A 324 24.43 -14.21 -4.01
CA GLU A 324 25.56 -13.26 -4.09
C GLU A 324 25.70 -12.68 -5.51
N LYS A 325 24.77 -11.82 -5.92
CA LYS A 325 24.94 -11.03 -7.15
C LYS A 325 25.99 -9.94 -6.92
N ARG A 326 26.91 -9.76 -7.87
CA ARG A 326 27.96 -8.72 -7.77
C ARG A 326 27.95 -7.83 -9.02
N LEU A 327 27.97 -6.52 -8.80
CA LEU A 327 28.17 -5.57 -9.88
C LEU A 327 29.65 -5.47 -10.29
N PRO A 328 29.93 -5.32 -11.60
CA PRO A 328 31.27 -4.99 -12.06
C PRO A 328 31.78 -3.68 -11.46
N ALA A 329 33.07 -3.53 -11.31
CA ALA A 329 33.67 -2.37 -10.64
C ALA A 329 33.29 -1.03 -11.26
N SER A 330 32.97 -1.01 -12.56
CA SER A 330 32.54 0.18 -13.31
C SER A 330 31.15 0.70 -12.95
N GLU A 331 30.31 -0.15 -12.35
CA GLU A 331 28.90 0.17 -11.99
C GLU A 331 28.70 0.37 -10.48
N ARG A 332 29.78 0.29 -9.69
CA ARG A 332 29.70 0.48 -8.24
C ARG A 332 29.64 1.96 -7.88
N PRO A 333 28.97 2.34 -6.79
CA PRO A 333 28.97 3.71 -6.30
C PRO A 333 30.42 4.19 -6.06
N SER A 334 30.83 5.32 -6.65
CA SER A 334 32.18 5.84 -6.51
C SER A 334 32.41 6.35 -5.08
N SER A 335 33.59 6.04 -4.50
CA SER A 335 34.02 6.53 -3.18
C SER A 335 34.33 8.04 -3.13
N ALA A 336 33.99 8.81 -4.17
CA ALA A 336 34.27 10.24 -4.30
C ALA A 336 33.09 11.08 -3.80
N GLY A 337 32.99 11.26 -2.50
CA GLY A 337 31.92 12.09 -1.93
C GLY A 337 32.04 12.45 -0.45
N SER A 338 33.28 12.52 0.11
CA SER A 338 33.44 13.12 1.44
C SER A 338 34.83 13.72 1.66
N SER A 339 35.12 14.82 0.94
CA SER A 339 36.10 15.80 1.38
C SER A 339 36.12 17.04 0.47
N SER A 340 35.09 17.85 0.63
CA SER A 340 35.25 19.29 0.34
C SER A 340 34.84 20.04 1.61
N ARG A 341 35.73 20.02 2.61
CA ARG A 341 35.78 21.11 3.58
C ARG A 341 36.11 22.37 2.76
N PRO A 342 35.36 23.45 2.83
CA PRO A 342 35.80 24.70 2.28
C PRO A 342 37.00 25.16 3.09
N SER A 343 38.16 25.25 2.43
CA SER A 343 39.34 25.86 2.97
C SER A 343 39.03 27.31 3.32
N SER A 344 39.00 27.61 4.61
CA SER A 344 38.97 28.96 5.14
C SER A 344 40.30 29.65 4.76
N SER A 345 40.30 30.40 3.66
CA SER A 345 41.33 31.41 3.40
C SER A 345 41.07 32.59 4.36
N ARG A 346 41.93 32.69 5.38
CA ARG A 346 42.09 33.90 6.18
C ARG A 346 42.67 35.02 5.30
N PRO A 347 42.08 36.22 5.26
CA PRO A 347 42.80 37.42 4.87
C PRO A 347 43.42 38.01 6.13
N SER A 348 44.72 38.32 6.01
CA SER A 348 45.54 39.00 7.00
C SER A 348 45.09 40.42 7.28
N SER A 349 45.29 40.75 8.56
CA SER A 349 45.20 42.04 9.24
C SER A 349 45.57 43.31 8.47
N SER A 350 44.80 44.37 8.62
CA SER A 350 45.29 45.64 9.18
C SER A 350 44.22 46.74 9.22
N ARG A 351 44.25 47.45 10.38
CA ARG A 351 43.75 48.80 10.67
C ARG A 351 42.46 48.94 11.44
N LYS A 352 42.61 49.20 12.73
CA LYS A 352 41.73 50.08 13.56
C LYS A 352 42.13 51.55 13.23
N PRO A 353 41.37 52.62 13.67
CA PRO A 353 40.22 52.68 14.58
C PRO A 353 39.12 53.69 14.11
N SER A 354 37.97 53.71 14.73
CA SER A 354 37.47 54.88 15.47
C SER A 354 36.00 54.72 15.88
N SER A 355 35.78 55.19 17.08
CA SER A 355 34.59 55.32 17.88
C SER A 355 33.47 56.13 17.25
N ALA A 356 32.22 55.70 17.44
CA ALA A 356 31.08 56.61 17.67
C ALA A 356 29.95 55.90 18.46
N LYS A 357 29.63 56.51 19.57
CA LYS A 357 28.49 56.28 20.50
C LYS A 357 27.15 56.67 19.84
N VAL A 358 26.09 56.24 20.59
CA VAL A 358 24.72 56.81 20.59
C VAL A 358 23.73 55.87 19.91
N SER A 359 22.60 55.49 20.44
CA SER A 359 21.83 55.69 21.65
C SER A 359 20.59 54.81 21.58
N SER A 360 20.14 54.39 22.72
CA SER A 360 18.89 53.71 23.01
C SER A 360 17.65 54.44 22.47
N ARG A 361 16.70 53.67 21.90
CA ARG A 361 15.26 54.01 21.98
C ARG A 361 14.39 52.76 21.87
N LYS A 362 13.71 52.43 22.99
CA LYS A 362 12.48 51.65 23.02
C LYS A 362 11.33 52.45 22.41
N PRO A 363 10.34 51.83 21.82
CA PRO A 363 9.00 52.35 21.87
C PRO A 363 8.02 51.38 22.57
N SER A 364 7.17 52.08 23.24
CA SER A 364 6.14 51.72 24.16
C SER A 364 4.96 50.92 23.59
N ARG A 365 4.42 50.12 24.49
CA ARG A 365 3.06 49.55 24.52
C ARG A 365 1.99 50.60 24.21
N LYS A 366 1.01 50.27 23.32
CA LYS A 366 -0.34 50.86 23.32
C LYS A 366 -1.40 49.76 23.37
N THR A 367 -2.00 49.66 24.53
CA THR A 367 -3.34 49.12 24.80
C THR A 367 -4.40 49.96 24.11
N LYS A 368 -5.39 49.31 23.51
CA LYS A 368 -6.70 49.92 23.32
C LYS A 368 -7.80 48.93 23.64
N LYS A 369 -8.54 49.31 24.64
CA LYS A 369 -9.78 48.77 25.16
C LYS A 369 -10.97 49.06 24.24
N GLU A 370 -11.99 48.19 24.33
CA GLU A 370 -13.44 48.39 24.33
C GLU A 370 -14.10 49.05 23.12
N LYS A 371 -15.14 48.50 22.60
CA LYS A 371 -16.55 48.46 23.02
C LYS A 371 -17.47 47.86 21.95
N ARG A 372 -18.34 47.13 22.37
CA ARG A 372 -19.74 46.69 22.21
C ARG A 372 -19.95 45.42 21.49
#